data_bff14741ff2d8a7916a8ffe66c37330e
#
_entry.id   bff14741ff2d8a7916a8ffe66c37330e
#
_cell.length_a   1.000
_cell.length_b   1.000
_cell.length_c   1.000
_cell.angle_alpha   90.00
_cell.angle_beta   90.00
_cell.angle_gamma   90.00
#
_symmetry.space_group_name_H-M   'P 1'
#
loop_
_entity.id
_entity.type
_entity.pdbx_description
1 polymer ?
#
loop_
_entity_poly.entity_id
_entity_poly.type
_entity_poly.pdbx_seq_one_letter_code
_entity_poly.pdbx_strand_id
1 'polypeptide(L)'
;MDHTQLEQYRQVIETMLSEYAAVPYSYAPIQSEVIFDRVHDRYLWMDVGWDGDHRVHGCLVHIDLVDGKIWIQRDGTEEGIAADLERAGIPKEHIVLGFRLPEV
;
A
#
# COMPACT_ATOMS: atom_id res chain seq x y z
N MET A 1 -9.61 2.17 -18.51
CA MET A 1 -9.33 0.80 -18.01
C MET A 1 -10.61 0.02 -17.96
N ASP A 2 -10.59 -1.22 -18.39
CA ASP A 2 -11.78 -2.03 -18.31
C ASP A 2 -12.00 -2.54 -16.88
N HIS A 3 -13.23 -3.01 -16.64
CA HIS A 3 -13.64 -3.46 -15.30
C HIS A 3 -12.81 -4.64 -14.80
N THR A 4 -12.44 -5.58 -15.68
CA THR A 4 -11.68 -6.77 -15.31
C THR A 4 -10.28 -6.40 -14.83
N GLN A 5 -9.60 -5.50 -15.53
CA GLN A 5 -8.26 -5.06 -15.16
C GLN A 5 -8.28 -4.26 -13.86
N LEU A 6 -9.29 -3.43 -13.67
CA LEU A 6 -9.45 -2.68 -12.42
C LEU A 6 -9.60 -3.63 -11.22
N GLU A 7 -10.43 -4.66 -11.38
CA GLU A 7 -10.64 -5.64 -10.31
C GLU A 7 -9.37 -6.44 -10.03
N GLN A 8 -8.59 -6.77 -11.05
CA GLN A 8 -7.30 -7.43 -10.86
C GLN A 8 -6.35 -6.56 -10.05
N TYR A 9 -6.30 -5.27 -10.34
CA TYR A 9 -5.44 -4.34 -9.61
C TYR A 9 -5.87 -4.22 -8.15
N ARG A 10 -7.17 -4.14 -7.89
CA ARG A 10 -7.70 -4.13 -6.52
C ARG A 10 -7.25 -5.36 -5.75
N GLN A 11 -7.38 -6.54 -6.35
CA GLN A 11 -6.99 -7.78 -5.71
C GLN A 11 -5.49 -7.88 -5.45
N VAL A 12 -4.67 -7.45 -6.38
CA VAL A 12 -3.21 -7.44 -6.20
C VAL A 12 -2.84 -6.55 -5.02
N ILE A 13 -3.41 -5.36 -4.95
CA ILE A 13 -3.12 -4.41 -3.87
C ILE A 13 -3.58 -4.99 -2.52
N GLU A 14 -4.80 -5.48 -2.45
CA GLU A 14 -5.37 -6.02 -1.22
C GLU A 14 -4.58 -7.23 -0.71
N THR A 15 -4.23 -8.15 -1.60
CA THR A 15 -3.45 -9.33 -1.24
C THR A 15 -2.07 -8.96 -0.72
N MET A 16 -1.39 -8.06 -1.43
CA MET A 16 -0.06 -7.61 -1.06
C MET A 16 -0.05 -6.95 0.32
N LEU A 17 -0.96 -5.99 0.54
CA LEU A 17 -1.03 -5.28 1.83
C LEU A 17 -1.44 -6.22 2.97
N SER A 18 -2.36 -7.15 2.71
CA SER A 18 -2.78 -8.13 3.70
C SER A 18 -1.63 -9.07 4.10
N GLU A 19 -0.81 -9.48 3.15
CA GLU A 19 0.35 -10.32 3.44
C GLU A 19 1.38 -9.58 4.29
N TYR A 20 1.67 -8.33 3.97
CA TYR A 20 2.57 -7.51 4.78
C TYR A 20 2.03 -7.32 6.20
N ALA A 21 0.75 -6.98 6.31
CA ALA A 21 0.14 -6.69 7.61
C ALA A 21 -0.01 -7.95 8.49
N ALA A 22 0.03 -9.13 7.89
CA ALA A 22 -0.07 -10.39 8.64
C ALA A 22 1.22 -10.75 9.39
N VAL A 23 2.35 -10.11 9.08
CA VAL A 23 3.63 -10.36 9.74
C VAL A 23 3.67 -9.58 11.05
N PRO A 24 3.69 -10.24 12.22
CA PRO A 24 3.67 -9.53 13.49
C PRO A 24 5.02 -8.90 13.81
N TYR A 25 4.98 -7.81 14.57
CA TYR A 25 6.19 -7.26 15.16
C TYR A 25 6.60 -8.13 16.35
N SER A 26 7.86 -8.53 16.40
CA SER A 26 8.37 -9.42 17.45
C SER A 26 8.92 -8.68 18.66
N TYR A 27 9.10 -7.35 18.56
CA TYR A 27 9.78 -6.56 19.58
C TYR A 27 8.87 -5.60 20.33
N ALA A 28 7.65 -5.39 19.87
CA ALA A 28 6.75 -4.40 20.45
C ALA A 28 5.29 -4.77 20.19
N PRO A 29 4.35 -4.36 21.08
CA PRO A 29 2.92 -4.59 20.86
C PRO A 29 2.35 -3.60 19.84
N ILE A 30 2.73 -3.79 18.59
CA ILE A 30 2.27 -3.01 17.45
C ILE A 30 1.43 -3.91 16.55
N GLN A 31 0.24 -3.47 16.21
CA GLN A 31 -0.66 -4.17 15.30
C GLN A 31 -0.67 -3.49 13.95
N SER A 32 -0.57 -4.30 12.90
CA SER A 32 -0.75 -3.83 11.54
C SER A 32 -2.18 -4.05 11.12
N GLU A 33 -2.80 -3.04 10.55
CA GLU A 33 -4.18 -3.06 10.09
C GLU A 33 -4.24 -2.65 8.62
N VAL A 34 -5.14 -3.27 7.86
CA VAL A 34 -5.42 -2.85 6.50
C VAL A 34 -6.80 -2.22 6.44
N ILE A 35 -6.93 -1.16 5.66
CA ILE A 35 -8.18 -0.44 5.46
C ILE A 35 -8.37 -0.30 3.96
N PHE A 36 -9.42 -0.92 3.44
CA PHE A 36 -9.70 -0.92 2.01
C PHE A 36 -11.05 -0.27 1.75
N ASP A 37 -11.05 0.74 0.89
CA ASP A 37 -12.25 1.40 0.41
C ASP A 37 -12.34 1.22 -1.10
N ARG A 38 -13.14 0.26 -1.55
CA ARG A 38 -13.31 -0.03 -2.98
C ARG A 38 -14.19 0.98 -3.69
N VAL A 39 -14.98 1.75 -2.94
CA VAL A 39 -15.83 2.78 -3.53
C VAL A 39 -14.98 3.94 -4.05
N HIS A 40 -14.00 4.35 -3.25
CA HIS A 40 -13.10 5.45 -3.61
C HIS A 40 -11.73 4.96 -4.08
N ASP A 41 -11.49 3.66 -4.05
CA ASP A 41 -10.21 3.03 -4.41
C ASP A 41 -9.04 3.59 -3.60
N ARG A 42 -9.17 3.48 -2.28
CA ARG A 42 -8.14 3.86 -1.31
C ARG A 42 -7.74 2.65 -0.49
N TYR A 43 -6.45 2.39 -0.36
CA TYR A 43 -5.91 1.18 0.26
C TYR A 43 -4.79 1.58 1.20
N LEU A 44 -4.96 1.28 2.49
CA LEU A 44 -4.05 1.73 3.53
C LEU A 44 -3.53 0.56 4.35
N TRP A 45 -2.27 0.66 4.77
CA TRP A 45 -1.68 -0.19 5.80
C TRP A 45 -1.26 0.72 6.95
N MET A 46 -1.88 0.51 8.11
CA MET A 46 -1.66 1.29 9.32
C MET A 46 -0.96 0.46 10.37
N ASP A 47 -0.05 1.07 11.13
CA ASP A 47 0.50 0.49 12.35
C ASP A 47 -0.02 1.24 13.57
N VAL A 48 -0.48 0.49 14.57
CA VAL A 48 -1.07 1.04 15.80
C VAL A 48 -0.56 0.27 16.99
N GLY A 49 -0.01 0.95 17.98
CA GLY A 49 0.47 0.29 19.19
C GLY A 49 1.42 1.14 20.00
N TRP A 50 2.34 0.47 20.67
CA TRP A 50 3.31 1.10 21.54
C TRP A 50 4.69 0.45 21.38
N ASP A 51 5.72 1.27 21.45
CA ASP A 51 7.11 0.82 21.52
C ASP A 51 7.68 1.41 22.82
N GLY A 52 7.66 0.62 23.89
CA GLY A 52 7.95 1.13 25.22
C GLY A 52 6.90 2.15 25.65
N ASP A 53 7.32 3.38 25.92
CA ASP A 53 6.42 4.49 26.23
C ASP A 53 6.13 5.38 25.01
N HIS A 54 6.60 4.98 23.84
CA HIS A 54 6.39 5.70 22.59
C HIS A 54 5.15 5.19 21.87
N ARG A 55 4.19 6.09 21.61
CA ARG A 55 3.00 5.74 20.84
C ARG A 55 3.35 5.59 19.36
N VAL A 56 2.98 4.43 18.80
CA VAL A 56 3.08 4.18 17.37
C VAL A 56 1.68 4.27 16.78
N HIS A 57 1.48 5.22 15.88
CA HIS A 57 0.21 5.37 15.17
C HIS A 57 0.50 6.07 13.85
N GLY A 58 0.40 5.36 12.76
CA GLY A 58 0.71 5.96 11.47
C GLY A 58 0.41 5.07 10.30
N CYS A 59 0.37 5.70 9.12
CA CYS A 59 0.20 5.03 7.85
C CYS A 59 1.57 4.64 7.30
N LEU A 60 1.78 3.36 7.06
CA LEU A 60 3.00 2.86 6.42
C LEU A 60 2.92 2.91 4.91
N VAL A 61 1.77 2.52 4.36
CA VAL A 61 1.57 2.50 2.91
C VAL A 61 0.18 3.03 2.61
N HIS A 62 0.13 3.92 1.63
CA HIS A 62 -1.13 4.47 1.12
C HIS A 62 -1.11 4.37 -0.40
N ILE A 63 -2.06 3.64 -0.96
CA ILE A 63 -2.21 3.43 -2.39
C ILE A 63 -3.60 3.87 -2.83
N ASP A 64 -3.66 4.62 -3.93
CA ASP A 64 -4.90 4.99 -4.58
C ASP A 64 -4.92 4.42 -6.00
N LEU A 65 -6.09 3.97 -6.45
CA LEU A 65 -6.31 3.68 -7.86
C LEU A 65 -6.99 4.88 -8.50
N VAL A 66 -6.34 5.49 -9.47
CA VAL A 66 -6.84 6.70 -10.14
C VAL A 66 -6.61 6.56 -11.64
N ASP A 67 -7.69 6.63 -12.41
CA ASP A 67 -7.65 6.60 -13.87
C ASP A 67 -6.79 5.47 -14.45
N GLY A 68 -6.96 4.27 -13.87
CA GLY A 68 -6.27 3.09 -14.36
C GLY A 68 -4.83 2.95 -13.90
N LYS A 69 -4.37 3.81 -13.00
CA LYS A 69 -3.01 3.76 -12.48
C LYS A 69 -2.99 3.56 -10.99
N ILE A 70 -1.93 2.92 -10.52
CA ILE A 70 -1.70 2.68 -9.10
C ILE A 70 -0.80 3.80 -8.59
N TRP A 71 -1.37 4.66 -7.75
CA TRP A 71 -0.65 5.77 -7.14
C TRP A 71 -0.18 5.38 -5.75
N ILE A 72 1.14 5.28 -5.59
CA ILE A 72 1.73 5.05 -4.27
C ILE A 72 1.95 6.42 -3.64
N GLN A 73 1.06 6.76 -2.71
CA GLN A 73 1.09 8.06 -2.04
C GLN A 73 2.09 8.10 -0.89
N ARG A 74 2.26 6.96 -0.23
CA ARG A 74 3.24 6.79 0.84
C ARG A 74 3.75 5.37 0.84
N ASP A 75 5.05 5.22 1.01
CA ASP A 75 5.71 3.91 1.09
C ASP A 75 6.77 3.94 2.18
N GLY A 76 6.45 3.32 3.32
CA GLY A 76 7.36 3.18 4.45
C GLY A 76 8.13 1.86 4.46
N THR A 77 8.04 1.07 3.40
CA THR A 77 8.77 -0.20 3.31
C THR A 77 10.21 0.03 2.84
N GLU A 78 11.11 -0.85 3.26
CA GLU A 78 12.53 -0.71 2.88
C GLU A 78 12.79 -0.97 1.41
N GLU A 79 12.17 -2.01 0.86
CA GLU A 79 12.41 -2.43 -0.52
C GLU A 79 11.57 -1.69 -1.53
N GLY A 80 10.45 -1.12 -1.10
CA GLY A 80 9.53 -0.41 -1.96
C GLY A 80 8.42 -1.29 -2.52
N ILE A 81 7.19 -0.78 -2.38
CA ILE A 81 5.98 -1.47 -2.84
C ILE A 81 5.95 -1.59 -4.38
N ALA A 82 6.54 -0.61 -5.09
CA ALA A 82 6.56 -0.64 -6.56
C ALA A 82 7.18 -1.92 -7.12
N ALA A 83 8.27 -2.40 -6.50
CA ALA A 83 8.91 -3.63 -6.92
C ALA A 83 7.99 -4.84 -6.77
N ASP A 84 7.23 -4.90 -5.68
CA ASP A 84 6.27 -5.98 -5.45
C ASP A 84 5.15 -5.96 -6.49
N LEU A 85 4.65 -4.78 -6.82
CA LEU A 85 3.61 -4.62 -7.84
C LEU A 85 4.11 -5.07 -9.20
N GLU A 86 5.33 -4.71 -9.56
CA GLU A 86 5.93 -5.15 -10.83
C GLU A 86 6.09 -6.66 -10.87
N ARG A 87 6.52 -7.28 -9.77
CA ARG A 87 6.63 -8.75 -9.68
C ARG A 87 5.28 -9.44 -9.80
N ALA A 88 4.21 -8.77 -9.40
CA ALA A 88 2.84 -9.27 -9.56
C ALA A 88 2.28 -9.08 -10.98
N GLY A 89 3.07 -8.51 -11.88
CA GLY A 89 2.70 -8.35 -13.27
C GLY A 89 2.11 -7.00 -13.65
N ILE A 90 2.17 -6.01 -12.74
CA ILE A 90 1.70 -4.66 -13.05
C ILE A 90 2.73 -3.94 -13.92
N PRO A 91 2.35 -3.43 -15.09
CA PRO A 91 3.28 -2.67 -15.92
C PRO A 91 3.80 -1.43 -15.19
N LYS A 92 5.07 -1.16 -15.36
CA LYS A 92 5.71 0.00 -14.70
C LYS A 92 5.02 1.31 -15.05
N GLU A 93 4.50 1.43 -16.27
CA GLU A 93 3.80 2.62 -16.74
C GLU A 93 2.49 2.88 -15.98
N HIS A 94 1.96 1.87 -15.30
CA HIS A 94 0.73 1.99 -14.52
C HIS A 94 1.00 2.28 -13.05
N ILE A 95 2.27 2.43 -12.65
CA ILE A 95 2.66 2.72 -11.26
C ILE A 95 3.19 4.15 -11.19
N VAL A 96 2.59 4.96 -10.32
CA VAL A 96 3.00 6.35 -10.12
C VAL A 96 3.48 6.52 -8.68
N LEU A 97 4.66 7.11 -8.51
CA LEU A 97 5.21 7.41 -7.19
C LEU A 97 4.74 8.82 -6.80
N GLY A 98 3.57 8.87 -6.15
CA GLY A 98 2.92 10.14 -5.81
C GLY A 98 3.64 10.96 -4.75
N PHE A 99 4.59 10.35 -4.02
CA PHE A 99 5.38 11.03 -3.01
C PHE A 99 6.62 11.72 -3.58
N ARG A 100 6.87 11.60 -4.87
CA ARG A 100 7.98 12.28 -5.53
C ARG A 100 7.48 13.52 -6.24
N LEU A 101 8.30 14.56 -6.26
CA LEU A 101 7.98 15.76 -7.02
C LEU A 101 7.90 15.42 -8.51
N PRO A 102 6.87 15.91 -9.20
CA PRO A 102 6.80 15.68 -10.65
C PRO A 102 7.98 16.34 -11.35
N GLU A 103 8.49 15.64 -12.36
CA GLU A 103 9.52 16.20 -13.24
C GLU A 103 8.86 17.23 -14.16
N VAL A 104 9.55 18.35 -14.37
CA VAL A 104 9.06 19.44 -15.20
C VAL A 104 9.72 19.38 -16.58
#